data_d4929e25a72d83b89813e8860de777de
#
_entry.id   d4929e25a72d83b89813e8860de777de
#
_cell.length_a   1.000
_cell.length_b   1.000
_cell.length_c   1.000
_cell.angle_alpha   90.00
_cell.angle_beta   90.00
_cell.angle_gamma   90.00
#
_symmetry.space_group_name_H-M   'P 1'
#
loop_
_entity.id
_entity.type
_entity.pdbx_description
1 polymer ?
#
loop_
_entity_poly.entity_id
_entity_poly.type
_entity_poly.pdbx_seq_one_letter_code
_entity_poly.pdbx_strand_id
1 'polypeptide(L)'
;MATSLTGQQVGTSGTYFDDALRIDYQPAIQKQFADKSVLLSQLNKGLADQVDSSGSFARLTLQKSLHPASGAKPEGYTLPAKNYTRLETADVYTKYNYGRIEISGPVLRASRDSRGAAMKTLDVEMDSVTRSMKNDINRQLACGTGVGTLALMNGGSQTTTWTLDSLLGIGFTTPSSASHEAAPTKYFVAGMPIDVGDATTYTTIDVDSKTVTTVNSATGITGGTLSGGDDNGNFTREDATDAEMMGLRGVVDDGGHLDAFQTITRTTAGNNYWKASVVDYGTAAAPAALQESYMQEAMTLSEKNDGEVNLIFTTFGLRDSYASILQSDKRFVNTTVLDGGFKSIDFNGTPLVPDKDCTPYNMYFLDKSTLILIEQSPISWADEDGAILRQVTNYDAYEATLFYYANLGAKNCVRNSDLSYVS
;
A
#
# COMPACT_ATOMS: atom_id res chain seq x y z
N MET A 1 8.13 46.31 -21.85
CA MET A 1 7.10 45.47 -22.50
C MET A 1 7.66 44.06 -22.62
N ALA A 2 7.28 43.22 -21.75
CA ALA A 2 7.64 41.79 -21.81
C ALA A 2 6.59 41.08 -22.69
N THR A 3 6.99 40.67 -23.86
CA THR A 3 6.17 39.86 -24.74
C THR A 3 6.03 38.48 -24.15
N SER A 4 4.81 38.16 -23.72
CA SER A 4 4.36 36.82 -23.38
C SER A 4 4.56 35.88 -24.57
N LEU A 5 5.37 34.86 -24.42
CA LEU A 5 5.41 33.72 -25.35
C LEU A 5 4.22 32.81 -25.06
N THR A 6 3.03 33.24 -25.47
CA THR A 6 1.83 32.42 -25.56
C THR A 6 1.83 31.72 -26.91
N GLY A 7 2.11 30.46 -26.95
CA GLY A 7 1.86 29.69 -28.17
C GLY A 7 2.84 28.56 -28.45
N GLN A 8 3.06 27.68 -27.49
CA GLN A 8 3.40 26.29 -27.78
C GLN A 8 2.95 25.44 -26.58
N GLN A 9 1.91 24.65 -26.77
CA GLN A 9 1.63 23.52 -25.92
C GLN A 9 2.70 22.46 -26.20
N VAL A 10 3.82 22.64 -25.56
CA VAL A 10 4.75 21.57 -25.29
C VAL A 10 4.45 21.15 -23.87
N GLY A 11 4.27 19.88 -23.64
CA GLY A 11 3.81 19.28 -22.40
C GLY A 11 4.21 20.04 -21.13
N THR A 12 3.41 19.95 -20.13
CA THR A 12 3.37 20.60 -18.82
C THR A 12 4.71 20.86 -18.09
N SER A 13 5.85 20.58 -18.69
CA SER A 13 7.18 20.70 -18.10
C SER A 13 7.71 22.14 -17.98
N GLY A 14 7.29 23.05 -18.85
CA GLY A 14 7.89 24.41 -18.89
C GLY A 14 7.56 25.28 -17.68
N THR A 15 6.38 25.12 -17.07
CA THR A 15 5.90 25.99 -16.00
C THR A 15 6.50 25.61 -14.63
N TYR A 16 6.76 24.32 -14.40
CA TYR A 16 7.30 23.84 -13.14
C TYR A 16 8.79 24.12 -12.93
N PHE A 17 9.53 24.26 -14.03
CA PHE A 17 10.98 24.54 -13.98
C PHE A 17 11.31 26.03 -14.05
N ASP A 18 10.35 26.88 -14.43
CA ASP A 18 10.56 28.33 -14.51
C ASP A 18 10.84 28.93 -13.12
N ASP A 19 10.19 28.40 -12.09
CA ASP A 19 10.43 28.79 -10.69
C ASP A 19 11.80 28.30 -10.18
N ALA A 20 12.27 27.13 -10.63
CA ALA A 20 13.58 26.61 -10.24
C ALA A 20 14.75 27.35 -10.93
N LEU A 21 14.51 27.91 -12.10
CA LEU A 21 15.53 28.70 -12.87
C LEU A 21 15.58 30.17 -12.46
N ARG A 22 14.51 30.70 -11.84
CA ARG A 22 14.40 32.12 -11.48
C ARG A 22 14.85 32.46 -10.07
N ILE A 23 14.96 31.50 -9.18
CA ILE A 23 15.22 31.75 -7.77
C ILE A 23 16.73 31.71 -7.52
N ASP A 24 17.30 32.94 -7.35
CA ASP A 24 18.60 33.15 -6.74
C ASP A 24 18.53 32.71 -5.27
N TYR A 25 19.29 31.70 -4.91
CA TYR A 25 19.64 31.33 -3.53
C TYR A 25 18.57 30.74 -2.58
N GLN A 26 18.31 29.45 -2.72
CA GLN A 26 18.23 28.64 -1.52
C GLN A 26 19.10 27.39 -1.66
N PRO A 27 20.10 27.17 -0.80
CA PRO A 27 21.07 26.08 -0.96
C PRO A 27 20.51 24.68 -0.65
N ALA A 28 19.24 24.58 -0.26
CA ALA A 28 18.56 23.30 -0.10
C ALA A 28 17.04 23.46 -0.28
N ILE A 29 16.42 22.65 -1.15
CA ILE A 29 14.97 22.50 -1.18
C ILE A 29 14.52 21.94 0.18
N GLN A 30 13.66 22.69 0.86
CA GLN A 30 13.01 22.18 2.05
C GLN A 30 11.98 21.14 1.62
N LYS A 31 12.28 19.86 1.90
CA LYS A 31 11.44 18.74 1.52
C LYS A 31 10.26 18.65 2.48
N GLN A 32 9.06 18.86 1.98
CA GLN A 32 7.81 18.83 2.75
C GLN A 32 7.14 17.44 2.79
N PHE A 33 7.78 16.41 2.25
CA PHE A 33 7.20 15.08 2.13
C PHE A 33 7.75 14.10 3.18
N ALA A 34 6.87 13.23 3.65
CA ALA A 34 7.27 12.15 4.56
C ALA A 34 8.10 11.09 3.82
N ASP A 35 9.24 10.74 4.37
CA ASP A 35 10.27 9.90 3.72
C ASP A 35 10.43 8.52 4.37
N LYS A 36 9.56 8.17 5.33
CA LYS A 36 9.70 6.95 6.13
C LYS A 36 8.70 5.90 5.69
N SER A 37 9.19 4.78 5.15
CA SER A 37 8.44 3.55 4.95
C SER A 37 8.85 2.54 6.02
N VAL A 38 8.00 2.37 7.03
CA VAL A 38 8.31 1.52 8.18
C VAL A 38 8.15 0.06 7.81
N LEU A 39 7.06 -0.29 7.12
CA LEU A 39 6.70 -1.66 6.81
C LEU A 39 7.74 -2.35 5.91
N LEU A 40 8.20 -1.65 4.87
CA LEU A 40 9.22 -2.19 3.94
C LEU A 40 10.53 -2.57 4.66
N SER A 41 10.89 -1.88 5.75
CA SER A 41 12.08 -2.19 6.53
C SER A 41 11.89 -3.37 7.49
N GLN A 42 10.65 -3.69 7.85
CA GLN A 42 10.31 -4.75 8.81
C GLN A 42 9.97 -6.09 8.15
N LEU A 43 9.62 -6.08 6.87
CA LEU A 43 9.30 -7.30 6.14
C LEU A 43 10.57 -8.08 5.75
N ASN A 44 10.51 -9.39 5.90
CA ASN A 44 11.56 -10.28 5.43
C ASN A 44 11.58 -10.29 3.90
N LYS A 45 12.67 -9.80 3.31
CA LYS A 45 12.91 -9.93 1.88
C LYS A 45 13.35 -11.34 1.58
N GLY A 46 12.45 -12.15 1.04
CA GLY A 46 12.75 -13.49 0.57
C GLY A 46 13.03 -13.44 -0.92
N LEU A 47 14.26 -13.72 -1.32
CA LEU A 47 14.56 -14.08 -2.68
C LEU A 47 14.69 -15.60 -2.79
N ALA A 48 14.11 -16.15 -3.83
CA ALA A 48 14.53 -17.30 -4.64
C ALA A 48 15.04 -18.60 -3.98
N ASP A 49 15.70 -18.60 -2.85
CA ASP A 49 16.27 -19.83 -2.28
C ASP A 49 15.24 -20.79 -1.65
N GLN A 50 14.01 -20.33 -1.46
CA GLN A 50 12.92 -21.15 -0.88
C GLN A 50 11.68 -21.25 -1.78
N VAL A 51 11.71 -20.65 -2.95
CA VAL A 51 10.53 -20.54 -3.83
C VAL A 51 10.95 -20.86 -5.25
N ASP A 52 10.34 -21.88 -5.86
CA ASP A 52 10.45 -22.12 -7.29
C ASP A 52 9.86 -20.94 -8.05
N SER A 53 10.70 -20.00 -8.48
CA SER A 53 10.27 -18.88 -9.31
C SER A 53 10.35 -19.28 -10.78
N SER A 54 9.22 -19.45 -11.44
CA SER A 54 9.16 -19.71 -12.88
C SER A 54 9.05 -18.42 -13.71
N GLY A 55 9.75 -17.37 -13.30
CA GLY A 55 9.85 -16.09 -14.01
C GLY A 55 8.77 -15.08 -13.68
N SER A 56 7.47 -15.39 -13.73
CA SER A 56 6.37 -14.45 -13.48
C SER A 56 5.66 -14.65 -12.14
N PHE A 57 5.89 -15.79 -11.48
CA PHE A 57 5.28 -16.09 -10.17
C PHE A 57 6.21 -16.95 -9.31
N ALA A 58 5.98 -16.88 -8.02
CA ALA A 58 6.64 -17.72 -7.04
C ALA A 58 5.65 -18.70 -6.45
N ARG A 59 5.98 -19.99 -6.43
CA ARG A 59 5.11 -21.06 -5.93
C ARG A 59 5.51 -21.49 -4.53
N LEU A 60 4.55 -21.42 -3.61
CA LEU A 60 4.68 -21.91 -2.24
C LEU A 60 3.90 -23.22 -2.10
N THR A 61 4.54 -24.27 -1.55
CA THR A 61 3.85 -25.51 -1.22
C THR A 61 3.40 -25.46 0.24
N LEU A 62 2.11 -25.60 0.47
CA LEU A 62 1.45 -25.50 1.77
C LEU A 62 0.96 -26.87 2.22
N GLN A 63 1.08 -27.12 3.52
CA GLN A 63 0.43 -28.29 4.13
C GLN A 63 -0.97 -27.89 4.61
N LYS A 64 -2.00 -28.42 3.93
CA LYS A 64 -3.42 -28.11 4.20
C LYS A 64 -3.96 -28.72 5.48
N SER A 65 -3.49 -29.90 5.88
CA SER A 65 -3.98 -30.59 7.05
C SER A 65 -2.92 -31.47 7.69
N LEU A 66 -3.08 -31.75 8.97
CA LEU A 66 -2.32 -32.79 9.65
C LEU A 66 -2.68 -34.17 9.06
N HIS A 67 -1.79 -35.15 9.27
CA HIS A 67 -1.99 -36.51 8.78
C HIS A 67 -3.15 -37.20 9.52
N PRO A 68 -4.25 -37.59 8.86
CA PRO A 68 -5.45 -38.06 9.54
C PRO A 68 -5.35 -39.52 10.00
N ALA A 69 -4.27 -40.23 9.69
CA ALA A 69 -4.10 -41.65 10.09
C ALA A 69 -3.43 -41.83 11.47
N SER A 70 -3.35 -40.80 12.31
CA SER A 70 -2.87 -40.88 13.69
C SER A 70 -4.02 -40.96 14.65
N GLY A 71 -3.97 -41.91 15.59
CA GLY A 71 -5.01 -42.06 16.61
C GLY A 71 -4.72 -43.23 17.57
N ALA A 72 -5.19 -43.10 18.80
CA ALA A 72 -5.13 -44.17 19.77
C ALA A 72 -6.00 -45.38 19.38
N LYS A 73 -5.51 -46.58 19.61
CA LYS A 73 -6.23 -47.84 19.41
C LYS A 73 -6.09 -48.71 20.63
N PRO A 74 -7.12 -49.51 21.00
CA PRO A 74 -6.98 -50.50 22.04
C PRO A 74 -5.99 -51.60 21.64
N GLU A 75 -5.49 -52.32 22.60
CA GLU A 75 -4.63 -53.47 22.38
C GLU A 75 -5.30 -54.55 21.55
N GLY A 76 -4.63 -55.05 20.52
CA GLY A 76 -5.15 -56.09 19.63
C GLY A 76 -6.10 -55.63 18.52
N TYR A 77 -6.36 -54.30 18.41
CA TYR A 77 -7.21 -53.77 17.34
C TYR A 77 -6.40 -53.43 16.07
N THR A 78 -7.10 -53.32 14.97
CA THR A 78 -6.56 -52.94 13.67
C THR A 78 -5.94 -51.55 13.75
N LEU A 79 -4.74 -51.37 13.19
CA LEU A 79 -4.08 -50.05 13.08
C LEU A 79 -4.96 -49.07 12.32
N PRO A 80 -4.75 -47.74 12.50
CA PRO A 80 -5.47 -46.71 11.75
C PRO A 80 -5.33 -46.93 10.24
N ALA A 81 -6.38 -46.63 9.48
CA ALA A 81 -6.34 -46.75 8.03
C ALA A 81 -5.25 -45.80 7.45
N LYS A 82 -4.54 -46.29 6.43
CA LYS A 82 -3.53 -45.43 5.74
C LYS A 82 -4.23 -44.22 5.12
N ASN A 83 -3.58 -43.09 5.21
CA ASN A 83 -4.02 -41.85 4.57
C ASN A 83 -2.78 -41.05 4.14
N TYR A 84 -3.00 -39.92 3.53
CA TYR A 84 -1.93 -39.06 3.03
C TYR A 84 -2.09 -37.65 3.58
N THR A 85 -0.97 -36.95 3.78
CA THR A 85 -0.95 -35.51 4.06
C THR A 85 -1.44 -34.75 2.82
N ARG A 86 -2.33 -33.82 3.00
CA ARG A 86 -2.82 -32.99 1.89
C ARG A 86 -1.93 -31.78 1.74
N LEU A 87 -1.39 -31.62 0.55
CA LEU A 87 -0.60 -30.46 0.14
C LEU A 87 -1.42 -29.62 -0.83
N GLU A 88 -1.19 -28.32 -0.80
CA GLU A 88 -1.79 -27.35 -1.72
C GLU A 88 -0.72 -26.35 -2.15
N THR A 89 -0.86 -25.75 -3.33
CA THR A 89 0.08 -24.76 -3.85
C THR A 89 -0.55 -23.38 -3.84
N ALA A 90 0.22 -22.41 -3.40
CA ALA A 90 -0.14 -21.00 -3.42
C ALA A 90 0.82 -20.24 -4.33
N ASP A 91 0.30 -19.57 -5.34
CA ASP A 91 1.10 -18.85 -6.31
C ASP A 91 1.05 -17.34 -6.04
N VAL A 92 2.21 -16.73 -5.94
CA VAL A 92 2.38 -15.28 -5.76
C VAL A 92 2.86 -14.69 -7.07
N TYR A 93 2.00 -13.99 -7.78
CA TYR A 93 2.34 -13.32 -9.03
C TYR A 93 3.10 -12.03 -8.77
N THR A 94 4.17 -11.78 -9.51
CA THR A 94 4.92 -10.53 -9.42
C THR A 94 4.09 -9.37 -9.95
N LYS A 95 4.13 -8.24 -9.27
CA LYS A 95 3.52 -6.98 -9.68
C LYS A 95 4.60 -5.97 -10.05
N TYR A 96 4.28 -5.09 -10.98
CA TYR A 96 5.23 -4.21 -11.63
C TYR A 96 4.90 -2.76 -11.32
N ASN A 97 5.80 -2.06 -10.65
CA ASN A 97 5.67 -0.63 -10.37
C ASN A 97 6.69 0.15 -11.21
N TYR A 98 6.22 1.20 -11.88
CA TYR A 98 7.04 2.03 -12.73
C TYR A 98 6.96 3.51 -12.33
N GLY A 99 8.10 4.20 -12.46
CA GLY A 99 8.17 5.66 -12.41
C GLY A 99 8.91 6.16 -13.64
N ARG A 100 8.42 7.21 -14.28
CA ARG A 100 9.03 7.77 -15.48
C ARG A 100 9.26 9.26 -15.31
N ILE A 101 10.40 9.74 -15.77
CA ILE A 101 10.71 11.16 -15.87
C ILE A 101 11.06 11.50 -17.31
N GLU A 102 10.71 12.71 -17.73
CA GLU A 102 11.10 13.26 -19.01
C GLU A 102 11.64 14.69 -18.81
N ILE A 103 12.80 14.98 -19.38
CA ILE A 103 13.46 16.27 -19.29
C ILE A 103 13.83 16.74 -20.68
N SER A 104 13.48 17.98 -21.03
CA SER A 104 13.83 18.55 -22.32
C SER A 104 15.34 18.84 -22.42
N GLY A 105 15.91 18.69 -23.62
CA GLY A 105 17.31 18.92 -23.89
C GLY A 105 17.80 20.34 -23.52
N PRO A 106 17.05 21.41 -23.83
CA PRO A 106 17.39 22.76 -23.41
C PRO A 106 17.51 22.95 -21.89
N VAL A 107 16.57 22.37 -21.12
CA VAL A 107 16.60 22.42 -19.63
C VAL A 107 17.80 21.64 -19.10
N LEU A 108 18.08 20.46 -19.64
CA LEU A 108 19.23 19.66 -19.25
C LEU A 108 20.55 20.40 -19.50
N ARG A 109 20.68 21.13 -20.64
CA ARG A 109 21.86 21.90 -20.97
C ARG A 109 22.00 23.18 -20.12
N ALA A 110 20.87 23.87 -19.86
CA ALA A 110 20.85 25.07 -18.99
C ALA A 110 21.21 24.75 -17.53
N SER A 111 20.79 23.58 -17.03
CA SER A 111 21.09 23.16 -15.67
C SER A 111 22.49 22.59 -15.47
N ARG A 112 23.25 22.37 -16.55
CA ARG A 112 24.61 21.80 -16.53
C ARG A 112 25.67 22.78 -16.11
N ASP A 113 25.43 24.09 -16.34
CA ASP A 113 26.37 25.15 -16.03
C ASP A 113 26.04 25.77 -14.67
N SER A 114 26.94 25.62 -13.70
CA SER A 114 26.75 26.00 -12.29
C SER A 114 26.50 27.50 -12.04
N ARG A 115 26.54 28.32 -13.09
CA ARG A 115 26.27 29.78 -13.04
C ARG A 115 24.80 30.13 -13.32
N GLY A 116 23.99 29.24 -13.86
CA GLY A 116 22.63 29.55 -14.30
C GLY A 116 21.53 28.74 -13.60
N ALA A 117 21.87 27.70 -12.84
CA ALA A 117 20.91 26.90 -12.12
C ALA A 117 21.33 26.73 -10.65
N ALA A 118 20.50 27.16 -9.75
CA ALA A 118 20.69 26.96 -8.29
C ALA A 118 20.67 25.48 -7.91
N MET A 119 20.17 24.62 -8.81
CA MET A 119 20.10 23.16 -8.62
C MET A 119 20.15 22.41 -9.94
N LYS A 120 20.68 21.19 -9.87
CA LYS A 120 20.56 20.22 -10.97
C LYS A 120 19.14 19.69 -11.03
N THR A 121 18.33 20.19 -11.94
CA THR A 121 16.94 19.83 -12.12
C THR A 121 16.75 18.31 -12.25
N LEU A 122 17.67 17.64 -12.93
CA LEU A 122 17.64 16.18 -13.07
C LEU A 122 17.72 15.46 -11.72
N ASP A 123 18.65 15.86 -10.83
CA ASP A 123 18.84 15.20 -9.54
C ASP A 123 17.58 15.36 -8.66
N VAL A 124 16.90 16.48 -8.77
CA VAL A 124 15.64 16.77 -8.05
C VAL A 124 14.51 15.89 -8.55
N GLU A 125 14.35 15.79 -9.86
CA GLU A 125 13.29 14.95 -10.46
C GLU A 125 13.53 13.47 -10.16
N MET A 126 14.74 12.98 -10.28
CA MET A 126 15.08 11.59 -9.95
C MET A 126 14.81 11.26 -8.47
N ASP A 127 15.20 12.17 -7.56
CA ASP A 127 14.93 12.03 -6.13
C ASP A 127 13.41 12.07 -5.84
N SER A 128 12.68 12.98 -6.48
CA SER A 128 11.23 13.13 -6.34
C SER A 128 10.47 11.87 -6.76
N VAL A 129 10.78 11.33 -7.95
CA VAL A 129 10.14 10.10 -8.45
C VAL A 129 10.48 8.89 -7.58
N THR A 130 11.75 8.78 -7.15
CA THR A 130 12.17 7.68 -6.26
C THR A 130 11.41 7.71 -4.93
N ARG A 131 11.17 8.89 -4.36
CA ARG A 131 10.39 9.07 -3.12
C ARG A 131 8.92 8.79 -3.34
N SER A 132 8.36 9.30 -4.44
CA SER A 132 6.97 9.05 -4.81
C SER A 132 6.71 7.54 -4.93
N MET A 133 7.60 6.82 -5.61
CA MET A 133 7.51 5.36 -5.73
C MET A 133 7.62 4.66 -4.36
N LYS A 134 8.57 5.04 -3.51
CA LYS A 134 8.70 4.46 -2.16
C LYS A 134 7.46 4.71 -1.30
N ASN A 135 6.88 5.90 -1.35
CA ASN A 135 5.65 6.22 -0.65
C ASN A 135 4.46 5.39 -1.16
N ASP A 136 4.38 5.21 -2.48
CA ASP A 136 3.31 4.41 -3.09
C ASP A 136 3.46 2.92 -2.77
N ILE A 137 4.68 2.39 -2.82
CA ILE A 137 4.97 1.02 -2.38
C ILE A 137 4.58 0.82 -0.91
N ASN A 138 4.89 1.79 -0.03
CA ASN A 138 4.49 1.71 1.38
C ASN A 138 2.97 1.66 1.53
N ARG A 139 2.23 2.50 0.78
CA ARG A 139 0.77 2.47 0.75
C ARG A 139 0.26 1.11 0.27
N GLN A 140 0.77 0.61 -0.85
CA GLN A 140 0.37 -0.69 -1.40
C GLN A 140 0.61 -1.81 -0.39
N LEU A 141 1.77 -1.87 0.27
CA LEU A 141 2.10 -2.88 1.26
C LEU A 141 1.27 -2.77 2.54
N ALA A 142 0.94 -1.55 2.99
CA ALA A 142 0.20 -1.34 4.22
C ALA A 142 -1.30 -1.63 4.05
N CYS A 143 -1.93 -1.10 3.01
CA CYS A 143 -3.38 -1.13 2.85
C CYS A 143 -3.88 -1.71 1.52
N GLY A 144 -2.99 -2.15 0.63
CA GLY A 144 -3.36 -2.71 -0.65
C GLY A 144 -4.13 -4.04 -0.55
N THR A 145 -5.08 -4.23 -1.46
CA THR A 145 -5.76 -5.50 -1.70
C THR A 145 -5.41 -6.10 -3.07
N GLY A 146 -4.50 -5.45 -3.79
CA GLY A 146 -4.14 -5.79 -5.17
C GLY A 146 -5.03 -5.14 -6.22
N VAL A 147 -6.20 -4.64 -5.84
CA VAL A 147 -7.18 -4.01 -6.75
C VAL A 147 -6.75 -2.60 -7.17
N GLY A 148 -6.06 -1.87 -6.30
CA GLY A 148 -5.59 -0.51 -6.58
C GLY A 148 -6.55 0.61 -6.19
N THR A 149 -7.62 0.32 -5.46
CA THR A 149 -8.60 1.33 -5.02
C THR A 149 -7.95 2.37 -4.12
N LEU A 150 -8.05 3.65 -4.52
CA LEU A 150 -7.62 4.79 -3.71
C LEU A 150 -8.75 5.36 -2.88
N ALA A 151 -9.92 5.52 -3.48
CA ALA A 151 -11.14 5.99 -2.83
C ALA A 151 -12.37 5.51 -3.59
N LEU A 152 -13.55 5.61 -2.97
CA LEU A 152 -14.83 5.39 -3.62
C LEU A 152 -15.52 6.72 -3.92
N MET A 153 -16.29 6.73 -4.98
CA MET A 153 -17.07 7.87 -5.41
C MET A 153 -18.37 7.97 -4.58
N ASN A 154 -18.74 9.19 -4.20
CA ASN A 154 -20.00 9.47 -3.54
C ASN A 154 -21.02 9.95 -4.57
N GLY A 155 -22.06 9.15 -4.80
CA GLY A 155 -23.11 9.41 -5.77
C GLY A 155 -22.70 9.09 -7.21
N GLY A 156 -23.68 9.04 -8.09
CA GLY A 156 -23.51 8.72 -9.50
C GLY A 156 -22.79 9.82 -10.31
N SER A 157 -23.21 10.06 -11.52
CA SER A 157 -22.59 10.99 -12.48
C SER A 157 -22.11 12.30 -11.86
N GLN A 158 -20.83 12.56 -11.92
CA GLN A 158 -20.19 13.77 -11.38
C GLN A 158 -19.62 14.61 -12.53
N THR A 159 -19.72 15.93 -12.44
CA THR A 159 -19.29 16.84 -13.50
C THR A 159 -17.82 17.24 -13.33
N THR A 160 -17.56 18.41 -12.78
CA THR A 160 -16.20 18.95 -12.65
C THR A 160 -15.58 18.69 -11.29
N THR A 161 -16.40 18.63 -10.24
CA THR A 161 -15.95 18.33 -8.88
C THR A 161 -16.46 16.95 -8.49
N TRP A 162 -15.54 16.09 -8.12
CA TRP A 162 -15.84 14.73 -7.69
C TRP A 162 -15.84 14.66 -6.18
N THR A 163 -16.93 14.16 -5.63
CA THR A 163 -17.06 13.94 -4.18
C THR A 163 -16.70 12.50 -3.86
N LEU A 164 -15.86 12.31 -2.89
CA LEU A 164 -15.38 11.00 -2.43
C LEU A 164 -15.97 10.71 -1.07
N ASP A 165 -16.40 9.51 -0.80
CA ASP A 165 -17.01 9.14 0.48
C ASP A 165 -16.15 8.18 1.30
N SER A 166 -15.31 7.34 0.70
CA SER A 166 -14.48 6.44 1.47
C SER A 166 -13.04 6.31 0.96
N LEU A 167 -12.09 6.30 1.88
CA LEU A 167 -10.70 6.00 1.63
C LEU A 167 -10.53 4.48 1.45
N LEU A 168 -9.87 4.05 0.36
CA LEU A 168 -9.51 2.65 0.10
C LEU A 168 -10.71 1.67 0.04
N GLY A 169 -11.92 2.16 -0.16
CA GLY A 169 -13.11 1.33 -0.13
C GLY A 169 -13.52 0.82 1.26
N ILE A 170 -13.17 1.54 2.31
CA ILE A 170 -13.45 1.16 3.71
C ILE A 170 -14.78 1.76 4.20
N GLY A 171 -15.78 1.89 3.39
CA GLY A 171 -17.18 2.18 3.80
C GLY A 171 -17.43 3.33 4.77
N PHE A 172 -16.57 4.35 4.82
CA PHE A 172 -16.78 5.55 5.63
C PHE A 172 -17.72 6.49 4.89
N THR A 173 -18.97 6.56 5.29
CA THR A 173 -19.98 7.46 4.70
C THR A 173 -19.81 8.93 5.09
N THR A 174 -18.99 9.21 6.09
CA THR A 174 -18.65 10.59 6.49
C THR A 174 -17.26 10.60 7.09
N PRO A 175 -16.26 11.18 6.39
CA PRO A 175 -14.97 11.40 7.02
C PRO A 175 -15.21 12.35 8.20
N SER A 176 -15.02 11.85 9.40
CA SER A 176 -14.94 12.71 10.57
C SER A 176 -13.86 13.75 10.27
N SER A 177 -14.20 15.01 10.33
CA SER A 177 -13.28 16.13 10.14
C SER A 177 -12.09 16.13 11.09
N ALA A 178 -12.00 15.15 11.96
CA ALA A 178 -11.04 15.04 13.03
C ALA A 178 -9.81 14.19 12.72
N SER A 179 -9.81 13.31 11.71
CA SER A 179 -8.62 12.52 11.42
C SER A 179 -8.17 12.68 9.97
N HIS A 180 -7.03 13.33 9.78
CA HIS A 180 -6.30 13.38 8.51
C HIS A 180 -6.00 11.97 7.94
N GLU A 181 -6.05 10.95 8.77
CA GLU A 181 -5.71 9.57 8.43
C GLU A 181 -6.76 8.91 7.55
N ALA A 182 -8.04 9.28 7.69
CA ALA A 182 -9.17 8.71 6.96
C ALA A 182 -9.73 9.60 5.84
N ALA A 183 -9.05 10.69 5.48
CA ALA A 183 -9.51 11.57 4.41
C ALA A 183 -9.49 10.85 3.06
N PRO A 184 -10.62 10.73 2.33
CA PRO A 184 -10.68 10.07 1.02
C PRO A 184 -9.70 10.63 -0.01
N THR A 185 -9.34 11.91 0.10
CA THR A 185 -8.42 12.59 -0.82
C THR A 185 -6.95 12.42 -0.48
N LYS A 186 -6.59 11.67 0.56
CA LYS A 186 -5.22 11.52 1.09
C LYS A 186 -4.16 11.17 0.04
N TYR A 187 -4.52 10.35 -0.93
CA TYR A 187 -3.59 9.84 -1.94
C TYR A 187 -3.65 10.56 -3.29
N PHE A 188 -4.52 11.57 -3.41
CA PHE A 188 -4.66 12.34 -4.64
C PHE A 188 -3.74 13.55 -4.65
N VAL A 189 -3.09 13.76 -5.79
CA VAL A 189 -2.21 14.91 -6.02
C VAL A 189 -2.61 15.57 -7.34
N ALA A 190 -2.52 16.90 -7.40
CA ALA A 190 -2.77 17.62 -8.64
C ALA A 190 -1.80 17.16 -9.75
N GLY A 191 -2.30 16.96 -10.94
CA GLY A 191 -1.56 16.39 -12.07
C GLY A 191 -1.57 14.86 -12.15
N MET A 192 -2.17 14.16 -11.16
CA MET A 192 -2.22 12.71 -11.12
C MET A 192 -3.24 12.18 -12.13
N PRO A 193 -2.84 11.27 -13.06
CA PRO A 193 -3.78 10.55 -13.91
C PRO A 193 -4.47 9.44 -13.11
N ILE A 194 -5.77 9.28 -13.33
CA ILE A 194 -6.62 8.31 -12.62
C ILE A 194 -7.63 7.69 -13.55
N ASP A 195 -8.05 6.49 -13.22
CA ASP A 195 -9.18 5.79 -13.81
C ASP A 195 -10.33 5.70 -12.83
N VAL A 196 -11.54 5.65 -13.37
CA VAL A 196 -12.77 5.45 -12.58
C VAL A 196 -13.39 4.15 -12.99
N GLY A 197 -13.56 3.26 -12.03
CA GLY A 197 -14.14 1.93 -12.23
C GLY A 197 -15.57 1.84 -11.70
N ASP A 198 -16.28 0.83 -12.15
CA ASP A 198 -17.60 0.41 -11.66
C ASP A 198 -17.51 -0.11 -10.22
N ALA A 199 -18.56 0.13 -9.44
CA ALA A 199 -18.65 -0.29 -8.04
C ALA A 199 -18.64 -1.82 -7.82
N THR A 200 -19.06 -2.59 -8.82
CA THR A 200 -19.28 -4.03 -8.69
C THR A 200 -18.19 -4.87 -9.33
N THR A 201 -17.79 -4.49 -10.55
CA THR A 201 -16.86 -5.28 -11.37
C THR A 201 -15.45 -4.69 -11.41
N TYR A 202 -15.27 -3.48 -10.89
CA TYR A 202 -14.03 -2.70 -10.94
C TYR A 202 -13.53 -2.47 -12.38
N THR A 203 -14.38 -2.71 -13.38
CA THR A 203 -14.05 -2.41 -14.78
C THR A 203 -14.06 -0.90 -14.99
N THR A 204 -13.09 -0.39 -15.72
CA THR A 204 -12.99 1.04 -16.03
C THR A 204 -14.23 1.51 -16.78
N ILE A 205 -14.97 2.46 -16.21
CA ILE A 205 -16.18 3.06 -16.82
C ILE A 205 -15.78 4.17 -17.79
N ASP A 206 -14.79 4.96 -17.43
CA ASP A 206 -14.27 6.03 -18.26
C ASP A 206 -12.91 5.61 -18.81
N VAL A 207 -12.89 5.26 -20.09
CA VAL A 207 -11.72 4.71 -20.80
C VAL A 207 -10.65 5.79 -21.03
N ASP A 208 -11.06 7.05 -20.97
CA ASP A 208 -10.12 8.16 -21.07
C ASP A 208 -9.63 8.50 -19.65
N SER A 209 -8.37 8.27 -19.39
CA SER A 209 -7.75 8.65 -18.11
C SER A 209 -8.07 10.11 -17.78
N LYS A 210 -8.53 10.34 -16.55
CA LYS A 210 -8.81 11.68 -16.05
C LYS A 210 -7.62 12.19 -15.26
N THR A 211 -7.38 13.46 -15.33
CA THR A 211 -6.32 14.09 -14.54
C THR A 211 -6.92 14.89 -13.40
N VAL A 212 -6.48 14.64 -12.18
CA VAL A 212 -6.82 15.45 -11.01
C VAL A 212 -6.26 16.86 -11.20
N THR A 213 -7.12 17.85 -11.33
CA THR A 213 -6.69 19.24 -11.51
C THR A 213 -6.34 19.87 -10.16
N THR A 214 -7.21 19.72 -9.17
CA THR A 214 -7.00 20.24 -7.82
C THR A 214 -7.61 19.31 -6.78
N VAL A 215 -7.00 19.27 -5.61
CA VAL A 215 -7.58 18.67 -4.41
C VAL A 215 -8.20 19.78 -3.58
N ASN A 216 -9.55 19.83 -3.54
CA ASN A 216 -10.28 20.97 -2.99
C ASN A 216 -10.47 20.89 -1.46
N SER A 217 -10.65 19.67 -0.95
CA SER A 217 -10.96 19.43 0.45
C SER A 217 -10.61 17.99 0.84
N ALA A 218 -10.90 17.59 2.07
CA ALA A 218 -10.73 16.20 2.51
C ALA A 218 -11.60 15.20 1.73
N THR A 219 -12.68 15.65 1.10
CA THR A 219 -13.66 14.81 0.40
C THR A 219 -13.90 15.19 -1.05
N GLY A 220 -13.21 16.18 -1.59
CA GLY A 220 -13.47 16.72 -2.93
C GLY A 220 -12.21 16.93 -3.74
N ILE A 221 -12.24 16.45 -4.98
CA ILE A 221 -11.21 16.69 -6.00
C ILE A 221 -11.87 17.26 -7.25
N THR A 222 -11.12 18.01 -8.03
CA THR A 222 -11.58 18.53 -9.32
C THR A 222 -10.86 17.80 -10.44
N GLY A 223 -11.64 17.41 -11.46
CA GLY A 223 -11.13 16.80 -12.69
C GLY A 223 -12.04 17.12 -13.87
N GLY A 224 -12.01 16.32 -14.92
CA GLY A 224 -12.91 16.45 -16.05
C GLY A 224 -14.31 15.91 -15.75
N THR A 225 -15.25 16.06 -16.70
CA THR A 225 -16.59 15.45 -16.60
C THR A 225 -16.46 13.93 -16.69
N LEU A 226 -17.06 13.21 -15.76
CA LEU A 226 -17.20 11.75 -15.82
C LEU A 226 -18.44 11.43 -16.67
N SER A 227 -18.25 10.65 -17.74
CA SER A 227 -19.32 10.27 -18.67
C SER A 227 -20.26 9.19 -18.14
N GLY A 228 -19.91 8.57 -17.05
CA GLY A 228 -20.70 7.61 -16.31
C GLY A 228 -20.08 7.50 -14.92
N GLY A 229 -20.84 7.14 -13.96
CA GLY A 229 -20.34 6.93 -12.62
C GLY A 229 -21.44 6.30 -11.79
N ASP A 230 -21.09 5.25 -11.09
CA ASP A 230 -21.95 4.60 -10.13
C ASP A 230 -21.59 5.08 -8.74
N ASP A 231 -22.57 5.16 -7.87
CA ASP A 231 -22.32 5.31 -6.44
C ASP A 231 -21.40 4.18 -5.96
N ASN A 232 -20.34 4.54 -5.24
CA ASN A 232 -19.25 3.65 -4.85
C ASN A 232 -18.32 3.17 -6.00
N GLY A 233 -18.32 3.84 -7.16
CA GLY A 233 -17.31 3.61 -8.20
C GLY A 233 -15.89 3.83 -7.63
N ASN A 234 -14.94 2.96 -7.98
CA ASN A 234 -13.59 3.04 -7.44
C ASN A 234 -12.70 3.96 -8.26
N PHE A 235 -11.92 4.79 -7.57
CA PHE A 235 -10.83 5.55 -8.16
C PHE A 235 -9.53 4.79 -8.02
N THR A 236 -8.85 4.55 -9.14
CA THR A 236 -7.52 3.94 -9.20
C THR A 236 -6.55 4.89 -9.89
N ARG A 237 -5.25 4.61 -9.82
CA ARG A 237 -4.29 5.22 -10.73
C ARG A 237 -4.57 4.73 -12.15
N GLU A 238 -4.15 5.49 -13.15
CA GLU A 238 -4.25 5.10 -14.56
C GLU A 238 -3.63 3.70 -14.76
N ASP A 239 -4.38 2.81 -15.39
CA ASP A 239 -3.99 1.41 -15.69
C ASP A 239 -3.57 0.57 -14.45
N ALA A 240 -3.93 0.99 -13.24
CA ALA A 240 -3.51 0.31 -12.01
C ALA A 240 -4.55 -0.68 -11.45
N THR A 241 -5.71 -0.81 -12.09
CA THR A 241 -6.75 -1.77 -11.65
C THR A 241 -6.19 -3.21 -11.71
N ASP A 242 -6.26 -3.92 -10.58
CA ASP A 242 -5.70 -5.27 -10.39
C ASP A 242 -4.18 -5.40 -10.66
N ALA A 243 -3.48 -4.28 -10.81
CA ALA A 243 -2.04 -4.25 -11.09
C ALA A 243 -1.18 -3.93 -9.87
N GLU A 244 -1.75 -3.43 -8.79
CA GLU A 244 -1.00 -3.08 -7.57
C GLU A 244 -0.54 -4.32 -6.78
N MET A 245 0.47 -4.09 -5.93
CA MET A 245 0.97 -5.12 -5.03
C MET A 245 -0.06 -5.45 -3.94
N MET A 246 -0.02 -6.69 -3.47
CA MET A 246 -0.77 -7.11 -2.30
C MET A 246 -0.20 -6.44 -1.04
N GLY A 247 -1.07 -6.05 -0.13
CA GLY A 247 -0.72 -5.46 1.14
C GLY A 247 -1.31 -6.22 2.33
N LEU A 248 -1.03 -5.73 3.53
CA LEU A 248 -1.48 -6.36 4.77
C LEU A 248 -2.99 -6.54 4.83
N ARG A 249 -3.76 -5.55 4.34
CA ARG A 249 -5.24 -5.65 4.32
C ARG A 249 -5.73 -6.85 3.53
N GLY A 250 -5.07 -7.20 2.41
CA GLY A 250 -5.43 -8.36 1.62
C GLY A 250 -4.86 -9.67 2.18
N VAL A 251 -3.72 -9.62 2.88
CA VAL A 251 -3.09 -10.80 3.48
C VAL A 251 -3.78 -11.20 4.78
N VAL A 252 -4.02 -10.25 5.68
CA VAL A 252 -4.62 -10.47 7.00
C VAL A 252 -6.12 -10.24 6.90
N ASP A 253 -6.82 -11.17 6.26
CA ASP A 253 -8.24 -11.11 5.97
C ASP A 253 -8.86 -12.52 6.05
N ASP A 254 -10.12 -12.60 6.37
CA ASP A 254 -10.88 -13.85 6.48
C ASP A 254 -11.68 -14.22 5.21
N GLY A 255 -11.61 -13.39 4.20
CA GLY A 255 -12.38 -13.45 2.95
C GLY A 255 -13.48 -12.39 2.85
N GLY A 256 -13.53 -11.47 3.83
CA GLY A 256 -14.47 -10.36 3.84
C GLY A 256 -14.10 -9.23 2.86
N HIS A 257 -12.83 -8.94 2.71
CA HIS A 257 -12.31 -7.94 1.77
C HIS A 257 -11.73 -8.56 0.51
N LEU A 258 -11.04 -9.69 0.63
CA LEU A 258 -10.40 -10.39 -0.48
C LEU A 258 -10.61 -11.90 -0.31
N ASP A 259 -11.49 -12.47 -1.12
CA ASP A 259 -11.79 -13.89 -1.06
C ASP A 259 -10.67 -14.75 -1.69
N ALA A 260 -10.22 -14.39 -2.88
CA ALA A 260 -9.16 -15.11 -3.58
C ALA A 260 -7.78 -14.51 -3.28
N PHE A 261 -6.96 -15.25 -2.51
CA PHE A 261 -5.60 -14.85 -2.20
C PHE A 261 -4.61 -15.96 -2.56
N GLN A 262 -3.59 -15.65 -3.35
CA GLN A 262 -2.56 -16.59 -3.83
C GLN A 262 -3.18 -17.85 -4.45
N THR A 263 -4.13 -17.67 -5.36
CA THR A 263 -4.89 -18.74 -6.05
C THR A 263 -5.80 -19.59 -5.15
N ILE A 264 -5.88 -19.34 -3.84
CA ILE A 264 -6.72 -20.05 -2.89
C ILE A 264 -7.92 -19.19 -2.51
N THR A 265 -9.13 -19.70 -2.71
CA THR A 265 -10.37 -19.03 -2.31
C THR A 265 -10.66 -19.31 -0.84
N ARG A 266 -10.68 -18.26 -0.01
CA ARG A 266 -10.82 -18.34 1.45
C ARG A 266 -12.19 -18.86 1.90
N THR A 267 -13.28 -18.41 1.25
CA THR A 267 -14.66 -18.77 1.62
C THR A 267 -15.02 -20.19 1.24
N THR A 268 -14.21 -20.88 0.42
CA THR A 268 -14.44 -22.29 0.09
C THR A 268 -14.34 -23.17 1.33
N ALA A 269 -15.31 -24.07 1.51
CA ALA A 269 -15.33 -25.00 2.62
C ALA A 269 -14.04 -25.84 2.68
N GLY A 270 -13.41 -25.89 3.85
CA GLY A 270 -12.14 -26.57 4.07
C GLY A 270 -10.90 -25.72 3.90
N ASN A 271 -11.02 -24.43 3.54
CA ASN A 271 -9.91 -23.50 3.42
C ASN A 271 -9.72 -22.59 4.64
N ASN A 272 -10.27 -22.96 5.79
CA ASN A 272 -10.11 -22.21 7.05
C ASN A 272 -8.64 -22.03 7.46
N TYR A 273 -7.74 -22.91 7.00
CA TYR A 273 -6.29 -22.80 7.22
C TYR A 273 -5.65 -21.62 6.48
N TRP A 274 -6.40 -20.92 5.61
CA TRP A 274 -5.93 -19.77 4.83
C TRP A 274 -6.60 -18.45 5.20
N LYS A 275 -7.42 -18.45 6.26
CA LYS A 275 -8.11 -17.28 6.80
C LYS A 275 -7.33 -16.71 7.97
N ALA A 276 -7.07 -15.41 7.98
CA ALA A 276 -6.62 -14.72 9.18
C ALA A 276 -7.80 -14.56 10.17
N SER A 277 -7.49 -14.26 11.42
CA SER A 277 -8.51 -13.96 12.42
C SER A 277 -8.82 -12.47 12.36
N VAL A 278 -10.06 -12.12 11.99
CA VAL A 278 -10.54 -10.73 11.99
C VAL A 278 -11.50 -10.54 13.15
N VAL A 279 -11.30 -9.50 13.95
CA VAL A 279 -12.12 -9.15 15.10
C VAL A 279 -12.65 -7.74 14.91
N ASP A 280 -13.97 -7.64 14.73
CA ASP A 280 -14.67 -6.37 14.50
C ASP A 280 -15.42 -5.95 15.75
N TYR A 281 -15.13 -4.75 16.28
CA TYR A 281 -15.83 -4.20 17.43
C TYR A 281 -16.75 -3.02 17.12
N GLY A 282 -16.67 -2.50 15.94
CA GLY A 282 -17.50 -1.39 15.47
C GLY A 282 -17.94 -1.58 14.03
N THR A 283 -18.15 -0.48 13.39
CA THR A 283 -18.35 -0.41 11.94
C THR A 283 -17.51 0.74 11.40
N ALA A 284 -17.27 0.75 10.09
CA ALA A 284 -16.56 1.86 9.46
C ALA A 284 -17.16 3.24 9.78
N ALA A 285 -18.50 3.33 9.88
CA ALA A 285 -19.21 4.58 10.21
C ALA A 285 -19.20 4.92 11.72
N ALA A 286 -19.01 3.91 12.58
CA ALA A 286 -19.01 4.08 14.04
C ALA A 286 -17.98 3.13 14.66
N PRO A 287 -16.67 3.44 14.58
CA PRO A 287 -15.64 2.64 15.20
C PRO A 287 -15.78 2.67 16.73
N ALA A 288 -15.50 1.53 17.36
CA ALA A 288 -15.54 1.41 18.82
C ALA A 288 -14.31 2.06 19.45
N ALA A 289 -14.44 2.62 20.66
CA ALA A 289 -13.28 3.08 21.40
C ALA A 289 -12.31 1.92 21.71
N LEU A 290 -11.03 2.15 21.47
CA LEU A 290 -9.99 1.13 21.71
C LEU A 290 -9.98 0.69 23.19
N GLN A 291 -9.90 -0.60 23.43
CA GLN A 291 -9.74 -1.20 24.75
C GLN A 291 -8.60 -2.21 24.74
N GLU A 292 -7.89 -2.31 25.88
CA GLU A 292 -6.81 -3.28 26.05
C GLU A 292 -7.29 -4.73 25.89
N SER A 293 -8.55 -5.00 26.30
CA SER A 293 -9.18 -6.32 26.13
C SER A 293 -9.34 -6.74 24.67
N TYR A 294 -9.61 -5.79 23.77
CA TYR A 294 -9.74 -6.07 22.32
C TYR A 294 -8.39 -6.42 21.71
N MET A 295 -7.35 -5.68 22.10
CA MET A 295 -5.98 -5.99 21.67
C MET A 295 -5.54 -7.36 22.16
N GLN A 296 -5.88 -7.71 23.44
CA GLN A 296 -5.57 -9.02 23.99
C GLN A 296 -6.32 -10.15 23.28
N GLU A 297 -7.57 -9.93 22.89
CA GLU A 297 -8.35 -10.93 22.14
C GLU A 297 -7.73 -11.19 20.77
N ALA A 298 -7.40 -10.14 20.01
CA ALA A 298 -6.74 -10.28 18.72
C ALA A 298 -5.40 -11.02 18.82
N MET A 299 -4.58 -10.69 19.82
CA MET A 299 -3.32 -11.38 20.10
C MET A 299 -3.53 -12.85 20.45
N THR A 300 -4.50 -13.14 21.31
CA THR A 300 -4.85 -14.51 21.73
C THR A 300 -5.32 -15.37 20.56
N LEU A 301 -6.06 -14.79 19.59
CA LEU A 301 -6.50 -15.52 18.40
C LEU A 301 -5.32 -15.91 17.50
N SER A 302 -4.32 -15.05 17.36
CA SER A 302 -3.08 -15.39 16.66
C SER A 302 -2.31 -16.49 17.40
N GLU A 303 -2.14 -16.38 18.71
CA GLU A 303 -1.44 -17.38 19.56
C GLU A 303 -2.15 -18.75 19.55
N LYS A 304 -3.48 -18.79 19.54
CA LYS A 304 -4.26 -20.04 19.44
C LYS A 304 -3.97 -20.81 18.13
N ASN A 305 -3.51 -20.12 17.11
CA ASN A 305 -3.13 -20.69 15.82
C ASN A 305 -1.61 -20.89 15.69
N ASP A 306 -0.90 -21.01 16.82
CA ASP A 306 0.56 -21.15 16.90
C ASP A 306 1.32 -19.97 16.27
N GLY A 307 0.73 -18.78 16.23
CA GLY A 307 1.38 -17.54 15.78
C GLY A 307 2.19 -16.92 16.91
N GLU A 308 3.38 -16.42 16.60
CA GLU A 308 4.20 -15.60 17.48
C GLU A 308 4.12 -14.15 17.03
N VAL A 309 3.24 -13.37 17.68
CA VAL A 309 3.08 -11.95 17.34
C VAL A 309 4.35 -11.19 17.73
N ASN A 310 5.07 -10.75 16.71
CA ASN A 310 6.35 -10.02 16.90
C ASN A 310 6.31 -8.60 16.34
N LEU A 311 5.18 -8.17 15.78
CA LEU A 311 4.93 -6.82 15.31
C LEU A 311 3.44 -6.49 15.41
N ILE A 312 3.11 -5.35 16.02
CA ILE A 312 1.78 -4.75 15.95
C ILE A 312 1.88 -3.53 15.04
N PHE A 313 1.17 -3.54 13.94
CA PHE A 313 1.19 -2.48 12.94
C PHE A 313 -0.14 -1.73 12.94
N THR A 314 -0.12 -0.39 13.08
CA THR A 314 -1.33 0.40 13.30
C THR A 314 -1.18 1.84 12.81
N THR A 315 -2.23 2.65 12.98
CA THR A 315 -2.20 4.08 12.70
C THR A 315 -1.63 4.89 13.86
N PHE A 316 -1.27 6.16 13.61
CA PHE A 316 -0.83 7.07 14.66
C PHE A 316 -1.94 7.36 15.67
N GLY A 317 -3.20 7.50 15.21
CA GLY A 317 -4.36 7.74 16.08
C GLY A 317 -4.57 6.62 17.09
N LEU A 318 -4.54 5.36 16.65
CA LEU A 318 -4.70 4.21 17.54
C LEU A 318 -3.52 4.05 18.54
N ARG A 319 -2.31 4.36 18.09
CA ARG A 319 -1.17 4.43 19.03
C ARG A 319 -1.40 5.46 20.14
N ASP A 320 -1.89 6.64 19.77
CA ASP A 320 -2.11 7.73 20.74
C ASP A 320 -3.30 7.41 21.66
N SER A 321 -4.34 6.73 21.15
CA SER A 321 -5.45 6.19 21.96
C SER A 321 -4.93 5.17 22.96
N TYR A 322 -4.07 4.23 22.55
CA TYR A 322 -3.45 3.28 23.47
C TYR A 322 -2.55 3.96 24.51
N ALA A 323 -1.74 4.94 24.11
CA ALA A 323 -0.92 5.73 25.04
C ALA A 323 -1.78 6.46 26.09
N SER A 324 -2.96 6.94 25.69
CA SER A 324 -3.92 7.57 26.61
C SER A 324 -4.50 6.60 27.64
N ILE A 325 -4.80 5.35 27.23
CA ILE A 325 -5.23 4.28 28.13
C ILE A 325 -4.14 3.99 29.18
N LEU A 326 -2.89 3.83 28.73
CA LEU A 326 -1.77 3.58 29.65
C LEU A 326 -1.54 4.72 30.65
N GLN A 327 -1.73 5.98 30.25
CA GLN A 327 -1.60 7.14 31.14
C GLN A 327 -2.69 7.15 32.20
N SER A 328 -3.94 6.81 31.84
CA SER A 328 -5.06 6.78 32.79
C SER A 328 -4.82 5.76 33.92
N ASP A 329 -4.19 4.63 33.59
CA ASP A 329 -3.88 3.57 34.55
C ASP A 329 -2.56 3.78 35.33
N LYS A 330 -1.89 4.91 35.14
CA LYS A 330 -0.57 5.24 35.74
C LYS A 330 0.51 4.17 35.47
N ARG A 331 0.43 3.49 34.36
CA ARG A 331 1.45 2.51 33.96
C ARG A 331 2.65 3.22 33.33
N PHE A 332 3.84 2.69 33.61
CA PHE A 332 5.05 3.17 32.94
C PHE A 332 5.09 2.65 31.53
N VAL A 333 5.28 3.57 30.59
CA VAL A 333 5.40 3.23 29.15
C VAL A 333 6.86 2.83 28.89
N ASN A 334 7.09 1.57 28.57
CA ASN A 334 8.37 1.14 28.03
C ASN A 334 8.43 1.52 26.54
N THR A 335 9.51 2.21 26.16
CA THR A 335 9.77 2.52 24.75
C THR A 335 10.90 1.64 24.24
N THR A 336 10.62 0.82 23.27
CA THR A 336 11.62 -0.02 22.58
C THR A 336 12.06 0.65 21.29
N VAL A 337 13.35 0.60 21.01
CA VAL A 337 13.91 1.07 19.73
C VAL A 337 14.01 -0.14 18.80
N LEU A 338 13.22 -0.11 17.70
CA LEU A 338 13.26 -1.14 16.67
C LEU A 338 14.47 -1.00 15.74
N ASP A 339 14.78 -2.09 15.03
CA ASP A 339 15.68 -2.06 13.88
C ASP A 339 15.19 -1.02 12.86
N GLY A 340 16.04 -0.03 12.58
CA GLY A 340 15.67 1.14 11.78
C GLY A 340 15.47 2.44 12.60
N GLY A 341 15.62 2.39 13.92
CA GLY A 341 15.63 3.60 14.79
C GLY A 341 14.27 4.18 15.13
N PHE A 342 13.18 3.41 14.96
CA PHE A 342 11.82 3.82 15.31
C PHE A 342 11.56 3.63 16.82
N LYS A 343 10.93 4.63 17.43
CA LYS A 343 10.44 4.52 18.82
C LYS A 343 9.03 3.92 18.79
N SER A 344 8.83 2.83 19.51
CA SER A 344 7.53 2.18 19.68
C SER A 344 7.13 2.10 21.15
N ILE A 345 5.83 1.95 21.37
CA ILE A 345 5.26 1.57 22.66
C ILE A 345 5.03 0.06 22.59
N ASP A 346 5.30 -0.67 23.68
CA ASP A 346 5.14 -2.12 23.69
C ASP A 346 3.79 -2.53 24.28
N PHE A 347 3.14 -3.52 23.67
CA PHE A 347 2.01 -4.25 24.21
C PHE A 347 2.41 -5.70 24.43
N ASN A 348 2.33 -6.19 25.65
CA ASN A 348 2.78 -7.55 26.05
C ASN A 348 4.19 -7.93 25.54
N GLY A 349 5.10 -6.95 25.47
CA GLY A 349 6.46 -7.16 24.97
C GLY A 349 6.59 -7.12 23.44
N THR A 350 5.49 -6.91 22.72
CA THR A 350 5.48 -6.75 21.27
C THR A 350 5.46 -5.27 20.90
N PRO A 351 6.34 -4.80 20.00
CA PRO A 351 6.39 -3.40 19.62
C PRO A 351 5.18 -3.01 18.77
N LEU A 352 4.53 -1.89 19.14
CA LEU A 352 3.44 -1.27 18.40
C LEU A 352 4.01 -0.18 17.52
N VAL A 353 3.96 -0.39 16.21
CA VAL A 353 4.59 0.46 15.20
C VAL A 353 3.54 1.20 14.40
N PRO A 354 3.46 2.53 14.53
CA PRO A 354 2.54 3.32 13.74
C PRO A 354 3.10 3.63 12.36
N ASP A 355 2.22 3.60 11.36
CA ASP A 355 2.52 4.05 10.01
C ASP A 355 1.39 4.95 9.46
N LYS A 356 1.78 5.93 8.64
CA LYS A 356 0.84 6.88 8.03
C LYS A 356 -0.10 6.23 7.02
N ASP A 357 0.34 5.12 6.41
CA ASP A 357 -0.38 4.43 5.35
C ASP A 357 -1.09 3.16 5.84
N CYS A 358 -1.06 2.88 7.16
CA CYS A 358 -1.85 1.79 7.73
C CYS A 358 -3.35 2.03 7.48
N THR A 359 -4.09 0.93 7.29
CA THR A 359 -5.54 0.97 7.13
C THR A 359 -6.18 1.71 8.30
N PRO A 360 -6.99 2.76 8.05
CA PRO A 360 -7.65 3.49 9.13
C PRO A 360 -8.49 2.57 10.03
N TYR A 361 -8.45 2.84 11.33
CA TYR A 361 -9.19 2.09 12.37
C TYR A 361 -8.85 0.61 12.50
N ASN A 362 -7.73 0.16 11.91
CA ASN A 362 -7.25 -1.21 12.01
C ASN A 362 -5.92 -1.31 12.75
N MET A 363 -5.75 -2.43 13.44
CA MET A 363 -4.52 -2.80 14.12
C MET A 363 -4.18 -4.24 13.79
N TYR A 364 -3.07 -4.45 13.09
CA TYR A 364 -2.62 -5.78 12.64
C TYR A 364 -1.64 -6.37 13.63
N PHE A 365 -1.90 -7.58 14.09
CA PHE A 365 -1.02 -8.39 14.93
C PHE A 365 -0.33 -9.43 14.05
N LEU A 366 0.95 -9.25 13.82
CA LEU A 366 1.68 -9.93 12.76
C LEU A 366 2.76 -10.86 13.32
N ASP A 367 2.78 -12.08 12.82
CA ASP A 367 3.93 -12.96 12.83
C ASP A 367 4.74 -12.73 11.54
N LYS A 368 5.81 -11.93 11.61
CA LYS A 368 6.66 -11.60 10.45
C LYS A 368 7.26 -12.81 9.76
N SER A 369 7.40 -13.94 10.44
CA SER A 369 7.94 -15.17 9.86
C SER A 369 7.03 -15.77 8.79
N THR A 370 5.74 -15.47 8.88
CA THR A 370 4.71 -15.96 7.96
C THR A 370 4.55 -15.09 6.72
N LEU A 371 5.05 -13.86 6.76
CA LEU A 371 4.99 -12.91 5.66
C LEU A 371 6.27 -12.99 4.83
N ILE A 372 6.14 -12.86 3.52
CA ILE A 372 7.27 -12.87 2.60
C ILE A 372 7.07 -11.81 1.51
N LEU A 373 8.03 -10.91 1.39
CA LEU A 373 8.11 -10.00 0.25
C LEU A 373 8.95 -10.65 -0.84
N ILE A 374 8.31 -11.05 -1.93
CA ILE A 374 8.98 -11.63 -3.09
C ILE A 374 9.43 -10.49 -3.98
N GLU A 375 10.73 -10.22 -3.99
CA GLU A 375 11.36 -9.13 -4.73
C GLU A 375 12.13 -9.72 -5.90
N GLN A 376 11.61 -9.58 -7.12
CA GLN A 376 12.27 -10.03 -8.33
C GLN A 376 13.33 -9.01 -8.79
N SER A 377 13.02 -7.72 -8.66
CA SER A 377 13.93 -6.63 -8.96
C SER A 377 13.79 -5.52 -7.94
N PRO A 378 14.89 -5.10 -7.29
CA PRO A 378 14.87 -3.97 -6.37
C PRO A 378 14.57 -2.65 -7.10
N ILE A 379 14.26 -1.61 -6.34
CA ILE A 379 14.06 -0.27 -6.90
C ILE A 379 15.35 0.17 -7.59
N SER A 380 15.33 0.25 -8.91
CA SER A 380 16.49 0.62 -9.73
C SER A 380 16.08 1.38 -10.99
N TRP A 381 16.96 2.24 -11.45
CA TRP A 381 16.79 2.89 -12.75
C TRP A 381 17.15 1.93 -13.87
N ALA A 382 16.37 1.95 -14.95
CA ALA A 382 16.64 1.18 -16.15
C ALA A 382 17.98 1.63 -16.76
N ASP A 383 18.91 0.72 -16.84
CA ASP A 383 20.27 0.94 -17.34
C ASP A 383 20.73 -0.20 -18.30
N GLU A 384 19.79 -0.93 -18.87
CA GLU A 384 20.06 -2.10 -19.70
C GLU A 384 20.92 -1.81 -20.93
N ASP A 385 20.92 -0.56 -21.41
CA ASP A 385 21.72 -0.11 -22.56
C ASP A 385 22.99 0.65 -22.12
N GLY A 386 23.32 0.66 -20.81
CA GLY A 386 24.46 1.38 -20.26
C GLY A 386 24.23 2.90 -20.11
N ALA A 387 22.99 3.38 -20.26
CA ALA A 387 22.62 4.77 -20.05
C ALA A 387 21.26 4.87 -19.37
N ILE A 388 21.21 5.51 -18.20
CA ILE A 388 19.96 5.77 -17.46
C ILE A 388 19.04 6.71 -18.25
N LEU A 389 19.62 7.74 -18.86
CA LEU A 389 18.87 8.71 -19.68
C LEU A 389 18.91 8.29 -21.14
N ARG A 390 17.74 8.03 -21.71
CA ARG A 390 17.56 7.70 -23.11
C ARG A 390 16.94 8.88 -23.86
N GLN A 391 17.38 9.14 -25.07
CA GLN A 391 16.75 10.17 -25.90
C GLN A 391 15.41 9.69 -26.42
N VAL A 392 14.39 10.51 -26.27
CA VAL A 392 13.05 10.25 -26.84
C VAL A 392 13.12 10.35 -28.36
N THR A 393 12.60 9.37 -29.07
CA THR A 393 12.63 9.33 -30.52
C THR A 393 11.94 10.55 -31.13
N ASN A 394 12.62 11.26 -32.02
CA ASN A 394 12.16 12.46 -32.70
C ASN A 394 11.96 13.72 -31.86
N TYR A 395 12.37 13.72 -30.59
CA TYR A 395 12.29 14.89 -29.71
C TYR A 395 13.65 15.21 -29.08
N ASP A 396 13.92 16.49 -28.83
CA ASP A 396 15.08 16.90 -28.00
C ASP A 396 14.68 16.83 -26.51
N ALA A 397 14.41 15.59 -26.06
CA ALA A 397 14.05 15.26 -24.70
C ALA A 397 14.75 13.95 -24.30
N TYR A 398 14.98 13.80 -23.01
CA TYR A 398 15.57 12.62 -22.40
C TYR A 398 14.59 12.03 -21.38
N GLU A 399 14.46 10.72 -21.36
CA GLU A 399 13.63 9.99 -20.43
C GLU A 399 14.44 9.02 -19.58
N ALA A 400 13.99 8.79 -18.34
CA ALA A 400 14.49 7.71 -17.51
C ALA A 400 13.31 6.99 -16.85
N THR A 401 13.42 5.68 -16.73
CA THR A 401 12.42 4.81 -16.12
C THR A 401 12.99 4.19 -14.86
N LEU A 402 12.25 4.33 -13.75
CA LEU A 402 12.48 3.65 -12.49
C LEU A 402 11.54 2.45 -12.43
N PHE A 403 12.01 1.31 -11.97
CA PHE A 403 11.15 0.12 -11.84
C PHE A 403 11.36 -0.58 -10.50
N TYR A 404 10.32 -1.29 -10.07
CA TYR A 404 10.32 -2.16 -8.91
C TYR A 404 9.37 -3.34 -9.14
N TYR A 405 9.91 -4.55 -9.09
CA TYR A 405 9.15 -5.77 -9.34
C TYR A 405 9.11 -6.61 -8.07
N ALA A 406 7.96 -6.60 -7.42
CA ALA A 406 7.76 -7.33 -6.18
C ALA A 406 6.29 -7.64 -5.93
N ASN A 407 6.02 -8.51 -4.96
CA ASN A 407 4.69 -8.69 -4.38
C ASN A 407 4.78 -9.26 -2.96
N LEU A 408 3.81 -8.93 -2.12
CA LEU A 408 3.68 -9.49 -0.79
C LEU A 408 2.92 -10.82 -0.86
N GLY A 409 3.49 -11.84 -0.25
CA GLY A 409 2.87 -13.12 -0.08
C GLY A 409 2.84 -13.55 1.39
N ALA A 410 2.09 -14.61 1.68
CA ALA A 410 2.07 -15.24 2.99
C ALA A 410 2.35 -16.74 2.87
N LYS A 411 3.07 -17.28 3.84
CA LYS A 411 3.26 -18.72 4.04
C LYS A 411 2.15 -19.31 4.91
N ASN A 412 1.59 -18.50 5.79
CA ASN A 412 0.52 -18.88 6.70
C ASN A 412 -0.28 -17.64 7.12
N CYS A 413 -1.55 -17.53 6.71
CA CYS A 413 -2.40 -16.40 7.07
C CYS A 413 -3.01 -16.53 8.47
N VAL A 414 -3.28 -17.74 8.93
CA VAL A 414 -4.00 -18.03 10.19
C VAL A 414 -3.27 -17.49 11.42
N ARG A 415 -1.94 -17.40 11.36
CA ARG A 415 -1.10 -16.90 12.45
C ARG A 415 -1.14 -15.40 12.65
N ASN A 416 -1.82 -14.69 11.77
CA ASN A 416 -1.98 -13.23 11.84
C ASN A 416 -3.42 -12.90 12.23
N SER A 417 -3.61 -11.77 12.91
CA SER A 417 -4.93 -11.28 13.23
C SER A 417 -5.07 -9.78 12.96
N ASP A 418 -6.29 -9.35 12.69
CA ASP A 418 -6.68 -7.96 12.51
C ASP A 418 -7.73 -7.58 13.54
N LEU A 419 -7.53 -6.46 14.18
CA LEU A 419 -8.50 -5.79 15.02
C LEU A 419 -9.03 -4.59 14.25
N SER A 420 -10.27 -4.70 13.78
CA SER A 420 -10.89 -3.74 12.88
C SER A 420 -11.91 -2.83 13.56
N TYR A 421 -12.11 -1.65 12.99
CA TYR A 421 -13.11 -0.66 13.39
C TYR A 421 -12.98 -0.20 14.85
N VAL A 422 -11.76 0.08 15.28
CA VAL A 422 -11.44 0.70 16.58
C VAL A 422 -10.86 2.11 16.42
N SER A 423 -11.05 3.02 17.40
CA SER A 423 -10.62 4.42 17.34
C SER A 423 -10.04 4.93 18.66
#